data_e3da365b4e05c13dabe04f1b5b847b3b
#
_entry.id   e3da365b4e05c13dabe04f1b5b847b3b
#
_cell.length_a   1.000
_cell.length_b   1.000
_cell.length_c   1.000
_cell.angle_alpha   90.00
_cell.angle_beta   90.00
_cell.angle_gamma   90.00
#
_symmetry.space_group_name_H-M   'P 1'
#
loop_
_entity.id
_entity.type
_entity.pdbx_description
1 polymer ?
#
loop_
_entity_poly.entity_id
_entity_poly.type
_entity_poly.pdbx_seq_one_letter_code
_entity_poly.pdbx_strand_id
1 'polypeptide(L)'
;MELELGTDPKDPESTPADRDKDYLPDSKEKEAGTDIDDPDTDGDGIIDGRDDFPLDPNASQDTDKDGIPDDKDDDDDNDGVEDDKDDFPKDPRESIDTDGDGIGDNGDRDDDDDGYSDYTETLAGSDPKDPESKPVDTDNDLLSDVQENIIGTDPNNPDTDGDGLTDGTDPSPLDPDNQTQANDFDGDGIPDDVDQDDDYD
;
A
#
# COMPACT_ATOMS: atom_id res chain seq x y z
N MET A 1 -28.45 -2.14 -17.49
CA MET A 1 -27.56 -1.03 -17.15
C MET A 1 -27.30 -0.12 -18.36
N GLU A 2 -26.70 -0.61 -19.47
CA GLU A 2 -26.39 0.23 -20.66
C GLU A 2 -27.64 0.87 -21.32
N LEU A 3 -28.80 0.20 -21.34
CA LEU A 3 -30.04 0.78 -21.90
C LEU A 3 -30.64 1.92 -21.06
N GLU A 4 -30.32 2.00 -19.76
CA GLU A 4 -30.79 3.09 -18.89
C GLU A 4 -29.94 4.36 -19.09
N LEU A 5 -28.71 4.22 -19.57
CA LEU A 5 -27.81 5.34 -19.87
C LEU A 5 -27.92 5.84 -21.32
N GLY A 6 -28.83 5.26 -22.13
CA GLY A 6 -29.05 5.65 -23.54
C GLY A 6 -27.95 5.14 -24.49
N THR A 7 -27.16 4.17 -24.08
CA THR A 7 -26.11 3.55 -24.89
C THR A 7 -26.61 2.34 -25.65
N ASP A 8 -25.98 1.99 -26.81
CA ASP A 8 -26.23 0.77 -27.56
C ASP A 8 -25.26 -0.34 -27.13
N PRO A 9 -25.72 -1.41 -26.45
CA PRO A 9 -24.88 -2.50 -25.99
C PRO A 9 -24.12 -3.24 -27.11
N LYS A 10 -24.39 -2.95 -28.36
CA LYS A 10 -23.76 -3.57 -29.54
C LYS A 10 -22.74 -2.64 -30.20
N ASP A 11 -22.68 -1.38 -29.79
CA ASP A 11 -21.73 -0.39 -30.27
C ASP A 11 -20.69 -0.06 -29.18
N PRO A 12 -19.47 -0.56 -29.31
CA PRO A 12 -18.41 -0.30 -28.30
C PRO A 12 -17.97 1.18 -28.25
N GLU A 13 -18.40 2.01 -29.21
CA GLU A 13 -18.13 3.45 -29.20
C GLU A 13 -19.32 4.27 -28.66
N SER A 14 -20.42 3.62 -28.29
CA SER A 14 -21.60 4.27 -27.73
C SER A 14 -21.37 4.62 -26.26
N THR A 15 -21.00 5.85 -25.98
CA THR A 15 -20.88 6.41 -24.62
C THR A 15 -22.18 7.09 -24.20
N PRO A 16 -22.50 7.15 -22.89
CA PRO A 16 -23.62 7.98 -22.40
C PRO A 16 -23.46 9.44 -22.83
N ALA A 17 -24.55 10.13 -23.06
CA ALA A 17 -24.51 11.57 -23.28
C ALA A 17 -24.00 12.28 -22.02
N ASP A 18 -23.02 13.13 -22.17
CA ASP A 18 -22.40 13.96 -21.15
C ASP A 18 -22.10 15.30 -21.86
N ARG A 19 -22.94 16.30 -21.59
CA ARG A 19 -23.04 17.49 -22.42
C ARG A 19 -21.99 18.54 -22.08
N ASP A 20 -21.73 18.74 -20.81
CA ASP A 20 -20.75 19.68 -20.29
C ASP A 20 -19.36 19.04 -20.01
N LYS A 21 -19.31 17.69 -20.08
CA LYS A 21 -18.08 16.88 -20.00
C LYS A 21 -17.41 16.88 -18.63
N ASP A 22 -18.21 16.83 -17.63
CA ASP A 22 -17.78 16.78 -16.23
C ASP A 22 -17.56 15.36 -15.70
N TYR A 23 -17.78 14.32 -16.52
CA TYR A 23 -17.74 12.88 -16.21
C TYR A 23 -19.02 12.33 -15.55
N LEU A 24 -20.05 13.15 -15.33
CA LEU A 24 -21.36 12.71 -14.90
C LEU A 24 -22.31 12.70 -16.13
N PRO A 25 -22.86 11.56 -16.55
CA PRO A 25 -23.76 11.54 -17.69
C PRO A 25 -25.06 12.30 -17.45
N ASP A 26 -25.62 13.01 -18.49
CA ASP A 26 -26.90 13.76 -18.46
C ASP A 26 -28.04 13.01 -17.74
N SER A 27 -28.04 11.68 -17.79
CA SER A 27 -29.07 10.85 -17.13
C SER A 27 -28.85 10.75 -15.63
N LYS A 28 -27.58 10.76 -15.19
CA LYS A 28 -27.19 10.73 -13.78
C LYS A 28 -27.36 12.09 -13.12
N GLU A 29 -27.06 13.15 -13.86
CA GLU A 29 -27.31 14.52 -13.44
C GLU A 29 -28.78 14.76 -13.12
N LYS A 30 -29.67 14.31 -14.01
CA LYS A 30 -31.12 14.36 -13.75
C LYS A 30 -31.57 13.59 -12.51
N GLU A 31 -30.89 12.50 -12.17
CA GLU A 31 -31.15 11.73 -10.96
C GLU A 31 -30.60 12.45 -9.72
N ALA A 32 -29.40 13.00 -9.82
CA ALA A 32 -28.72 13.75 -8.76
C ALA A 32 -29.34 15.14 -8.55
N GLY A 33 -29.90 15.75 -9.61
CA GLY A 33 -30.48 17.09 -9.57
C GLY A 33 -29.50 18.19 -9.95
N THR A 34 -28.38 17.83 -10.56
CA THR A 34 -27.38 18.77 -11.09
C THR A 34 -27.78 19.35 -12.44
N ASP A 35 -27.08 20.37 -12.94
CA ASP A 35 -27.37 21.09 -14.18
C ASP A 35 -26.57 20.50 -15.34
N ILE A 36 -27.24 19.82 -16.28
CA ILE A 36 -26.67 19.13 -17.46
C ILE A 36 -25.89 20.03 -18.44
N ASP A 37 -25.83 21.31 -18.23
CA ASP A 37 -25.12 22.29 -19.05
C ASP A 37 -24.05 23.05 -18.25
N ASP A 38 -23.90 22.76 -16.94
CA ASP A 38 -22.93 23.38 -16.03
C ASP A 38 -22.11 22.31 -15.31
N PRO A 39 -20.82 22.18 -15.61
CA PRO A 39 -19.97 21.11 -15.09
C PRO A 39 -19.67 21.21 -13.57
N ASP A 40 -20.11 22.24 -12.89
CA ASP A 40 -19.88 22.54 -11.47
C ASP A 40 -21.11 23.25 -10.94
N THR A 41 -22.14 22.46 -10.66
CA THR A 41 -23.53 22.96 -10.37
C THR A 41 -23.59 23.87 -9.18
N ASP A 42 -22.83 23.64 -8.13
CA ASP A 42 -22.86 24.46 -6.90
C ASP A 42 -21.78 25.54 -6.85
N GLY A 43 -20.78 25.48 -7.77
CA GLY A 43 -19.78 26.50 -7.98
C GLY A 43 -18.64 26.51 -6.96
N ASP A 44 -18.34 25.36 -6.36
CA ASP A 44 -17.27 25.23 -5.37
C ASP A 44 -15.85 25.02 -6.02
N GLY A 45 -15.82 24.69 -7.32
CA GLY A 45 -14.61 24.46 -8.10
C GLY A 45 -14.30 22.99 -8.35
N ILE A 46 -15.11 22.07 -7.85
CA ILE A 46 -15.07 20.67 -8.14
C ILE A 46 -16.20 20.35 -9.14
N ILE A 47 -15.92 19.56 -10.15
CA ILE A 47 -16.93 19.20 -11.15
C ILE A 47 -17.86 18.11 -10.60
N ASP A 48 -19.15 18.15 -10.99
CA ASP A 48 -20.20 17.27 -10.43
C ASP A 48 -19.84 15.79 -10.47
N GLY A 49 -19.17 15.34 -11.53
CA GLY A 49 -18.75 13.95 -11.68
C GLY A 49 -17.56 13.52 -10.78
N ARG A 50 -17.00 14.43 -9.99
CA ARG A 50 -15.93 14.18 -9.02
C ARG A 50 -16.27 14.69 -7.63
N ASP A 51 -17.47 15.20 -7.46
CA ASP A 51 -18.00 15.75 -6.24
C ASP A 51 -18.98 14.75 -5.62
N ASP A 52 -18.75 14.36 -4.39
CA ASP A 52 -19.67 13.50 -3.64
C ASP A 52 -20.91 14.28 -3.17
N PHE A 53 -20.84 15.64 -3.14
CA PHE A 53 -21.93 16.54 -2.74
C PHE A 53 -22.22 17.65 -3.77
N PRO A 54 -22.49 17.34 -5.05
CA PRO A 54 -22.48 18.29 -6.16
C PRO A 54 -23.58 19.38 -6.12
N LEU A 55 -24.24 19.54 -5.00
CA LEU A 55 -25.25 20.57 -4.72
C LEU A 55 -24.95 21.34 -3.42
N ASP A 56 -23.86 21.07 -2.74
CA ASP A 56 -23.44 21.76 -1.50
C ASP A 56 -22.07 22.42 -1.66
N PRO A 57 -21.98 23.72 -1.94
CA PRO A 57 -20.74 24.44 -2.21
C PRO A 57 -19.77 24.53 -1.00
N ASN A 58 -20.00 23.75 0.04
CA ASN A 58 -19.11 23.66 1.20
C ASN A 58 -18.70 22.21 1.50
N ALA A 59 -18.93 21.27 0.60
CA ALA A 59 -18.62 19.86 0.79
C ALA A 59 -18.34 19.22 -0.57
N SER A 60 -17.27 18.42 -0.70
CA SER A 60 -16.90 17.81 -1.97
C SER A 60 -16.36 16.38 -1.87
N GLN A 61 -15.96 15.93 -0.71
CA GLN A 61 -15.42 14.58 -0.48
C GLN A 61 -16.17 13.86 0.62
N ASP A 62 -16.37 12.56 0.44
CA ASP A 62 -16.98 11.62 1.36
C ASP A 62 -16.26 10.27 1.17
N THR A 63 -15.19 10.07 1.91
CA THR A 63 -14.26 8.97 1.69
C THR A 63 -14.90 7.61 1.96
N ASP A 64 -15.67 7.48 3.06
CA ASP A 64 -16.33 6.23 3.44
C ASP A 64 -17.76 6.07 2.88
N LYS A 65 -18.33 7.16 2.32
CA LYS A 65 -19.65 7.22 1.69
C LYS A 65 -20.83 7.07 2.68
N ASP A 66 -20.66 7.58 3.89
CA ASP A 66 -21.71 7.58 4.91
C ASP A 66 -22.67 8.77 4.81
N GLY A 67 -22.31 9.80 4.02
CA GLY A 67 -23.07 11.02 3.75
C GLY A 67 -22.70 12.19 4.65
N ILE A 68 -21.62 12.08 5.41
CA ILE A 68 -20.96 13.17 6.12
C ILE A 68 -19.72 13.57 5.30
N PRO A 69 -19.53 14.85 4.95
CA PRO A 69 -18.32 15.26 4.25
C PRO A 69 -17.07 15.13 5.11
N ASP A 70 -15.94 14.78 4.52
CA ASP A 70 -14.65 14.63 5.20
C ASP A 70 -14.27 15.84 6.07
N ASP A 71 -14.68 17.05 5.71
CA ASP A 71 -14.42 18.27 6.50
C ASP A 71 -15.27 18.40 7.77
N LYS A 72 -16.22 17.51 7.98
CA LYS A 72 -17.19 17.47 9.10
C LYS A 72 -17.28 16.08 9.74
N ASP A 73 -16.59 15.12 9.19
CA ASP A 73 -16.41 13.82 9.79
C ASP A 73 -15.25 13.83 10.79
N ASP A 74 -15.28 13.01 11.76
CA ASP A 74 -14.20 12.84 12.73
C ASP A 74 -13.41 11.53 12.46
N ASP A 75 -13.86 10.72 11.45
CA ASP A 75 -13.30 9.41 11.07
C ASP A 75 -13.61 9.18 9.56
N ASP A 76 -12.84 9.86 8.69
CA ASP A 76 -13.09 9.99 7.25
C ASP A 76 -13.26 8.67 6.52
N ASP A 77 -12.60 7.59 6.96
CA ASP A 77 -12.63 6.29 6.30
C ASP A 77 -13.40 5.20 7.07
N ASN A 78 -13.88 5.55 8.28
CA ASN A 78 -14.71 4.72 9.15
C ASN A 78 -14.04 3.40 9.56
N ASP A 79 -12.72 3.44 9.80
CA ASP A 79 -11.96 2.29 10.31
C ASP A 79 -12.07 2.13 11.84
N GLY A 80 -12.53 3.19 12.53
CA GLY A 80 -12.73 3.28 13.97
C GLY A 80 -11.63 4.05 14.70
N VAL A 81 -10.70 4.66 13.99
CA VAL A 81 -9.69 5.60 14.50
C VAL A 81 -10.08 7.00 14.04
N GLU A 82 -10.14 7.96 14.97
CA GLU A 82 -10.46 9.35 14.63
C GLU A 82 -9.30 9.99 13.85
N ASP A 83 -9.57 10.83 12.84
CA ASP A 83 -8.57 11.45 11.94
C ASP A 83 -7.39 12.10 12.66
N ASP A 84 -7.65 12.68 13.86
CA ASP A 84 -6.62 13.33 14.65
C ASP A 84 -5.63 12.36 15.34
N LYS A 85 -5.88 11.05 15.19
CA LYS A 85 -5.09 9.94 15.74
C LYS A 85 -4.70 8.91 14.69
N ASP A 86 -5.07 9.18 13.45
CA ASP A 86 -4.87 8.33 12.30
C ASP A 86 -3.79 8.94 11.37
N ASP A 87 -2.74 8.19 11.09
CA ASP A 87 -1.69 8.62 10.15
C ASP A 87 -2.17 8.50 8.69
N PHE A 88 -3.27 7.73 8.45
CA PHE A 88 -3.88 7.50 7.13
C PHE A 88 -5.40 7.75 7.09
N PRO A 89 -5.92 8.94 7.42
CA PRO A 89 -7.35 9.20 7.66
C PRO A 89 -8.31 8.90 6.50
N LYS A 90 -7.80 8.37 5.40
CA LYS A 90 -8.56 8.05 4.17
C LYS A 90 -8.29 6.64 3.63
N ASP A 91 -7.55 5.82 4.36
CA ASP A 91 -7.33 4.42 4.00
C ASP A 91 -7.75 3.47 5.14
N PRO A 92 -8.94 2.91 5.11
CA PRO A 92 -9.50 2.08 6.19
C PRO A 92 -8.76 0.75 6.43
N ARG A 93 -7.58 0.60 5.91
CA ARG A 93 -6.70 -0.55 6.14
C ARG A 93 -5.47 -0.20 6.95
N GLU A 94 -5.18 1.08 7.08
CA GLU A 94 -4.00 1.62 7.75
C GLU A 94 -4.42 2.71 8.73
N SER A 95 -3.75 2.80 9.85
CA SER A 95 -3.99 3.87 10.84
C SER A 95 -2.75 4.27 11.63
N ILE A 96 -1.65 3.54 11.48
CA ILE A 96 -0.39 3.81 12.19
C ILE A 96 0.75 3.75 11.18
N ASP A 97 1.68 4.66 11.31
CA ASP A 97 2.94 4.77 10.56
C ASP A 97 4.06 4.95 11.60
N THR A 98 4.61 3.81 12.06
CA THR A 98 5.49 3.81 13.23
C THR A 98 6.83 4.51 12.96
N ASP A 99 7.40 4.37 11.77
CA ASP A 99 8.66 5.00 11.37
C ASP A 99 8.51 6.32 10.62
N GLY A 100 7.30 6.61 10.10
CA GLY A 100 6.97 7.86 9.40
C GLY A 100 7.41 7.91 7.94
N ASP A 101 7.56 6.76 7.28
CA ASP A 101 7.99 6.68 5.88
C ASP A 101 6.84 6.85 4.87
N GLY A 102 5.58 6.76 5.34
CA GLY A 102 4.35 6.91 4.56
C GLY A 102 3.77 5.58 4.08
N ILE A 103 4.29 4.45 4.55
CA ILE A 103 3.68 3.13 4.44
C ILE A 103 3.10 2.80 5.82
N GLY A 104 1.86 2.31 5.87
CA GLY A 104 1.26 1.97 7.16
C GLY A 104 1.73 0.60 7.66
N ASP A 105 1.75 0.44 8.97
CA ASP A 105 2.25 -0.77 9.66
C ASP A 105 1.63 -2.08 9.15
N ASN A 106 0.41 -2.07 8.62
CA ASN A 106 -0.18 -3.29 8.04
C ASN A 106 0.39 -3.64 6.65
N GLY A 107 0.95 -2.67 5.95
CA GLY A 107 1.54 -2.80 4.61
C GLY A 107 3.06 -2.81 4.63
N ASP A 108 3.67 -2.37 5.73
CA ASP A 108 5.11 -2.36 5.91
C ASP A 108 5.65 -3.75 6.27
N ARG A 109 6.93 -3.94 6.13
CA ARG A 109 7.65 -5.16 6.49
C ARG A 109 8.67 -4.93 7.60
N ASP A 110 8.95 -3.68 7.91
CA ASP A 110 9.92 -3.21 8.89
C ASP A 110 9.33 -1.95 9.52
N ASP A 111 8.30 -2.15 10.40
CA ASP A 111 7.45 -1.08 10.95
C ASP A 111 8.23 0.06 11.62
N ASP A 112 9.46 -0.17 12.06
CA ASP A 112 10.27 0.83 12.78
C ASP A 112 11.57 1.25 12.06
N ASP A 113 11.80 0.72 10.82
CA ASP A 113 12.96 0.97 9.93
C ASP A 113 14.32 0.72 10.64
N ASP A 114 14.39 -0.31 11.50
CA ASP A 114 15.60 -0.66 12.24
C ASP A 114 16.56 -1.58 11.49
N GLY A 115 16.08 -2.12 10.33
CA GLY A 115 16.80 -3.00 9.42
C GLY A 115 16.49 -4.49 9.60
N TYR A 116 15.62 -4.85 10.56
CA TYR A 116 15.09 -6.19 10.73
C TYR A 116 13.60 -6.17 10.45
N SER A 117 13.09 -7.13 9.68
CA SER A 117 11.66 -7.18 9.39
C SER A 117 10.85 -7.58 10.62
N ASP A 118 9.57 -7.16 10.69
CA ASP A 118 8.60 -7.55 11.73
C ASP A 118 8.55 -9.05 11.95
N TYR A 119 8.63 -9.81 10.85
CA TYR A 119 8.67 -11.26 10.91
C TYR A 119 9.90 -11.76 11.69
N THR A 120 11.08 -11.21 11.39
CA THR A 120 12.33 -11.54 12.05
C THR A 120 12.26 -11.22 13.54
N GLU A 121 11.75 -10.05 13.85
CA GLU A 121 11.62 -9.56 15.21
C GLU A 121 10.62 -10.38 16.02
N THR A 122 9.44 -10.63 15.47
CA THR A 122 8.45 -11.52 16.09
C THR A 122 9.04 -12.91 16.35
N LEU A 123 9.83 -13.45 15.42
CA LEU A 123 10.49 -14.74 15.55
C LEU A 123 11.54 -14.74 16.67
N ALA A 124 12.29 -13.65 16.78
CA ALA A 124 13.33 -13.45 17.79
C ALA A 124 12.78 -13.04 19.17
N GLY A 125 11.55 -12.48 19.18
CA GLY A 125 10.88 -11.99 20.38
C GLY A 125 11.25 -10.54 20.72
N SER A 126 11.73 -9.77 19.77
CA SER A 126 11.83 -8.30 19.82
C SER A 126 10.49 -7.64 19.45
N ASP A 127 10.41 -6.32 19.56
CA ASP A 127 9.19 -5.54 19.29
C ASP A 127 9.33 -4.85 17.92
N PRO A 128 8.52 -5.22 16.90
CA PRO A 128 8.58 -4.66 15.55
C PRO A 128 8.28 -3.17 15.44
N LYS A 129 7.95 -2.50 16.53
CA LYS A 129 7.56 -1.09 16.57
C LYS A 129 8.49 -0.26 17.48
N ASP A 130 9.58 -0.83 17.93
CA ASP A 130 10.56 -0.16 18.78
C ASP A 130 11.97 -0.33 18.20
N PRO A 131 12.53 0.64 17.47
CA PRO A 131 13.82 0.55 16.79
C PRO A 131 15.03 0.37 17.74
N GLU A 132 14.79 0.41 19.04
CA GLU A 132 15.80 0.06 20.05
C GLU A 132 15.70 -1.41 20.50
N SER A 133 14.64 -2.12 20.06
CA SER A 133 14.32 -3.51 20.45
C SER A 133 14.76 -4.54 19.41
N LYS A 134 16.01 -4.47 18.96
CA LYS A 134 16.54 -5.32 17.87
C LYS A 134 16.66 -6.79 18.23
N PRO A 135 16.52 -7.71 17.27
CA PRO A 135 16.93 -9.09 17.41
C PRO A 135 18.39 -9.23 17.79
N VAL A 136 18.74 -10.33 18.45
CA VAL A 136 20.16 -10.65 18.68
C VAL A 136 20.80 -11.04 17.35
N ASP A 137 21.85 -10.33 16.98
CA ASP A 137 22.72 -10.55 15.84
C ASP A 137 24.16 -10.48 16.35
N THR A 138 24.80 -11.64 16.52
CA THR A 138 26.06 -11.76 17.27
C THR A 138 27.25 -11.27 16.46
N ASP A 139 27.26 -11.46 15.14
CA ASP A 139 28.37 -11.08 14.25
C ASP A 139 28.09 -9.83 13.40
N ASN A 140 26.86 -9.28 13.51
CA ASN A 140 26.40 -8.03 12.91
C ASN A 140 26.42 -8.05 11.38
N ASP A 141 25.89 -9.09 10.79
CA ASP A 141 25.80 -9.26 9.35
C ASP A 141 24.40 -8.97 8.76
N LEU A 142 23.42 -8.55 9.63
CA LEU A 142 22.01 -8.27 9.35
C LEU A 142 21.13 -9.53 9.26
N LEU A 143 21.66 -10.69 9.61
CA LEU A 143 20.89 -11.91 9.82
C LEU A 143 20.88 -12.23 11.32
N SER A 144 19.74 -12.32 11.92
CA SER A 144 19.67 -12.60 13.37
C SER A 144 20.09 -14.01 13.71
N ASP A 145 20.66 -14.23 14.92
CA ASP A 145 21.05 -15.57 15.41
C ASP A 145 19.91 -16.59 15.28
N VAL A 146 18.65 -16.15 15.37
CA VAL A 146 17.47 -17.02 15.22
C VAL A 146 17.27 -17.44 13.77
N GLN A 147 17.40 -16.52 12.82
CA GLN A 147 17.32 -16.82 11.38
C GLN A 147 18.47 -17.74 10.98
N GLU A 148 19.69 -17.45 11.41
CA GLU A 148 20.87 -18.25 11.14
C GLU A 148 20.72 -19.69 11.61
N ASN A 149 20.22 -19.89 12.83
CA ASN A 149 19.91 -21.24 13.33
C ASN A 149 18.85 -21.99 12.49
N ILE A 150 17.96 -21.28 11.82
CA ILE A 150 16.94 -21.87 10.92
C ILE A 150 17.54 -22.22 9.58
N ILE A 151 18.32 -21.30 9.00
CA ILE A 151 18.96 -21.44 7.68
C ILE A 151 20.12 -22.43 7.77
N GLY A 152 20.86 -22.43 8.89
CA GLY A 152 21.99 -23.31 9.16
C GLY A 152 23.36 -22.64 8.99
N THR A 153 23.39 -21.31 8.99
CA THR A 153 24.61 -20.49 9.05
C THR A 153 25.20 -20.47 10.47
N ASP A 154 26.37 -19.89 10.66
CA ASP A 154 27.06 -19.80 11.97
C ASP A 154 26.90 -18.42 12.58
N PRO A 155 26.10 -18.23 13.65
CA PRO A 155 25.84 -16.94 14.32
C PRO A 155 27.05 -16.20 14.87
N ASN A 156 28.26 -16.66 14.62
CA ASN A 156 29.49 -16.00 15.03
C ASN A 156 30.43 -15.76 13.82
N ASN A 157 29.97 -16.03 12.61
CA ASN A 157 30.77 -15.89 11.40
C ASN A 157 29.94 -15.22 10.30
N PRO A 158 30.12 -13.93 10.06
CA PRO A 158 29.27 -13.13 9.15
C PRO A 158 29.36 -13.56 7.66
N ASP A 159 30.10 -14.57 7.32
CA ASP A 159 30.28 -15.15 5.97
C ASP A 159 30.56 -16.64 6.15
N THR A 160 29.48 -17.41 6.28
CA THR A 160 29.55 -18.83 6.68
C THR A 160 30.24 -19.71 5.63
N ASP A 161 30.03 -19.47 4.35
CA ASP A 161 30.62 -20.27 3.28
C ASP A 161 31.96 -19.72 2.75
N GLY A 162 32.29 -18.47 3.07
CA GLY A 162 33.60 -17.86 2.80
C GLY A 162 33.76 -17.32 1.38
N ASP A 163 32.66 -16.99 0.71
CA ASP A 163 32.67 -16.48 -0.66
C ASP A 163 32.91 -14.98 -0.76
N GLY A 164 32.76 -14.23 0.35
CA GLY A 164 32.99 -12.79 0.48
C GLY A 164 31.72 -11.94 0.52
N LEU A 165 30.53 -12.56 0.48
CA LEU A 165 29.28 -11.93 0.85
C LEU A 165 28.96 -12.28 2.31
N THR A 166 28.25 -11.40 3.02
CA THR A 166 27.80 -11.71 4.39
C THR A 166 26.49 -12.50 4.32
N ASP A 167 26.25 -13.39 5.27
CA ASP A 167 25.09 -14.28 5.28
C ASP A 167 23.76 -13.52 5.12
N GLY A 168 23.64 -12.32 5.74
CA GLY A 168 22.46 -11.47 5.63
C GLY A 168 22.28 -10.73 4.30
N THR A 169 23.30 -10.76 3.43
CA THR A 169 23.25 -10.15 2.10
C THR A 169 23.45 -11.18 0.96
N ASP A 170 23.71 -12.43 1.33
CA ASP A 170 23.94 -13.52 0.40
C ASP A 170 22.63 -14.28 0.13
N PRO A 171 22.15 -14.33 -1.12
CA PRO A 171 21.00 -15.14 -1.50
C PRO A 171 21.16 -16.64 -1.23
N SER A 172 22.40 -17.13 -1.07
CA SER A 172 22.68 -18.55 -0.83
C SER A 172 23.84 -18.75 0.15
N PRO A 173 23.68 -18.38 1.43
CA PRO A 173 24.75 -18.20 2.41
C PRO A 173 25.47 -19.50 2.85
N LEU A 174 25.22 -20.60 2.18
CA LEU A 174 25.85 -21.92 2.37
C LEU A 174 26.48 -22.46 1.09
N ASP A 175 26.50 -21.70 -0.02
CA ASP A 175 27.05 -22.10 -1.30
C ASP A 175 28.21 -21.20 -1.76
N PRO A 176 29.46 -21.52 -1.47
CA PRO A 176 30.65 -20.70 -1.78
C PRO A 176 30.92 -20.48 -3.27
N ASP A 177 30.14 -21.06 -4.16
CA ASP A 177 30.30 -20.92 -5.60
C ASP A 177 29.39 -19.82 -6.19
N ASN A 178 28.55 -19.19 -5.40
CA ASN A 178 27.59 -18.18 -5.86
C ASN A 178 28.09 -16.72 -5.80
N GLN A 179 29.39 -16.43 -5.83
CA GLN A 179 30.03 -15.10 -5.74
C GLN A 179 29.44 -13.99 -6.66
N THR A 180 28.35 -14.23 -7.32
CA THR A 180 27.57 -13.24 -8.02
C THR A 180 26.23 -13.13 -7.35
N GLN A 181 25.81 -11.92 -6.99
CA GLN A 181 24.38 -11.67 -6.78
C GLN A 181 23.64 -12.32 -7.95
N ALA A 182 23.10 -13.49 -7.74
CA ALA A 182 22.08 -14.02 -8.62
C ALA A 182 21.00 -12.93 -8.61
N ASN A 183 20.57 -12.44 -9.78
CA ASN A 183 19.46 -11.54 -9.83
C ASN A 183 18.29 -12.27 -9.18
N ASP A 184 17.76 -11.72 -8.14
CA ASP A 184 16.55 -12.12 -7.44
C ASP A 184 15.64 -10.89 -7.54
N PHE A 185 14.90 -10.82 -8.65
CA PHE A 185 14.16 -9.63 -9.05
C PHE A 185 12.96 -9.36 -8.16
N ASP A 186 12.35 -10.42 -7.61
CA ASP A 186 11.19 -10.31 -6.75
C ASP A 186 11.53 -10.37 -5.24
N GLY A 187 12.80 -10.69 -4.90
CA GLY A 187 13.29 -10.67 -3.52
C GLY A 187 12.75 -11.80 -2.64
N ASP A 188 12.33 -12.93 -3.24
CA ASP A 188 11.80 -14.07 -2.48
C ASP A 188 12.89 -15.01 -1.94
N GLY A 189 14.16 -14.78 -2.31
CA GLY A 189 15.33 -15.58 -1.93
C GLY A 189 15.62 -16.75 -2.88
N ILE A 190 14.95 -16.82 -4.04
CA ILE A 190 15.23 -17.77 -5.10
C ILE A 190 15.84 -17.00 -6.29
N PRO A 191 17.06 -17.33 -6.73
CA PRO A 191 17.68 -16.66 -7.87
C PRO A 191 16.87 -16.81 -9.17
N ASP A 192 16.76 -15.74 -9.99
CA ASP A 192 16.03 -15.70 -11.28
C ASP A 192 16.38 -16.86 -12.23
N ASP A 193 17.58 -17.42 -12.16
CA ASP A 193 18.03 -18.50 -13.03
C ASP A 193 17.44 -19.87 -12.68
N VAL A 194 16.85 -20.01 -11.48
CA VAL A 194 16.21 -21.23 -10.97
C VAL A 194 14.77 -21.00 -10.53
N ASP A 195 14.35 -19.73 -10.43
CA ASP A 195 12.99 -19.35 -10.13
C ASP A 195 12.08 -19.57 -11.35
N GLN A 196 10.85 -20.00 -11.10
CA GLN A 196 9.79 -20.16 -12.10
C GLN A 196 8.79 -19.01 -12.11
N ASP A 197 8.95 -18.07 -11.19
CA ASP A 197 8.09 -16.90 -10.97
C ASP A 197 8.97 -15.70 -10.55
N ASP A 198 9.88 -15.30 -11.45
CA ASP A 198 10.90 -14.28 -11.23
C ASP A 198 10.39 -12.83 -11.33
N ASP A 199 9.06 -12.61 -11.36
CA ASP A 199 8.43 -11.28 -11.55
C ASP A 199 7.09 -11.05 -10.84
N TYR A 200 6.63 -11.93 -9.96
CA TYR A 200 5.33 -11.86 -9.26
C TYR A 200 4.08 -11.80 -10.18
N ASP A 201 4.07 -12.46 -11.33
CA ASP A 201 2.92 -12.53 -12.26
C ASP A 201 1.83 -13.54 -11.83
#